data_1ee8b9751dda56b9f7947e5e6a71ebee
#
_entry.id   1ee8b9751dda56b9f7947e5e6a71ebee
#
_cell.length_a   1.000
_cell.length_b   1.000
_cell.length_c   1.000
_cell.angle_alpha   90.00
_cell.angle_beta   90.00
_cell.angle_gamma   90.00
#
_symmetry.space_group_name_H-M   'P 1'
#
loop_
_entity.id
_entity.type
_entity.pdbx_description
1 polymer ?
#
loop_
_entity_poly.entity_id
_entity_poly.type
_entity_poly.pdbx_seq_one_letter_code
_entity_poly.pdbx_strand_id
1 'polypeptide(L)'
;MAYPDSGITKLVSGVSLNDIETYIKMLGIVYSRTLGGDNCNFAMPSDWLCWMPTAHHTNPKLNEYLELFLRNDKSVPSINGGPKLFYLWGHSFEFEDNNNWYIIEDFFRKASGHDEIWYATNIEIYDYTDTYRSLSFNIDNTIVFNPSLFEVWFWTDGEVYSVKPGETFELRQ
;
A
#
# COMPACT_ATOMS: atom_id res chain seq x y z
N MET A 1 -12.02 -2.02 -2.81
CA MET A 1 -13.31 -1.65 -2.15
C MET A 1 -13.01 -1.15 -0.73
N ALA A 2 -14.01 -0.58 0.00
CA ALA A 2 -13.93 -0.31 1.44
C ALA A 2 -15.08 -1.04 2.13
N TYR A 3 -14.81 -1.61 3.30
CA TYR A 3 -15.90 -2.18 4.10
C TYR A 3 -16.84 -1.07 4.58
N PRO A 4 -18.15 -1.30 4.57
CA PRO A 4 -19.13 -0.30 4.99
C PRO A 4 -19.12 -0.12 6.51
N ASP A 5 -19.62 1.05 6.96
CA ASP A 5 -19.88 1.40 8.36
C ASP A 5 -18.65 1.17 9.27
N SER A 6 -18.80 0.33 10.29
CA SER A 6 -17.72 0.01 11.25
C SER A 6 -16.60 -0.91 10.70
N GLY A 7 -16.56 -1.13 9.41
CA GLY A 7 -15.60 -2.05 8.79
C GLY A 7 -15.81 -3.48 9.28
N ILE A 8 -14.72 -4.11 9.72
CA ILE A 8 -14.74 -5.50 10.24
C ILE A 8 -14.85 -5.58 11.77
N THR A 9 -15.06 -4.47 12.47
CA THR A 9 -15.04 -4.44 13.93
C THR A 9 -16.35 -4.91 14.57
N LYS A 10 -17.46 -4.93 13.81
CA LYS A 10 -18.78 -5.37 14.26
C LYS A 10 -19.40 -6.31 13.24
N LEU A 11 -19.06 -7.58 13.35
CA LEU A 11 -19.64 -8.61 12.49
C LEU A 11 -20.95 -9.12 13.07
N VAL A 12 -21.84 -9.58 12.20
CA VAL A 12 -23.09 -10.25 12.60
C VAL A 12 -22.74 -11.55 13.31
N SER A 13 -23.52 -11.91 14.35
CA SER A 13 -23.31 -13.13 15.11
C SER A 13 -23.29 -14.37 14.19
N GLY A 14 -22.25 -15.19 14.33
CA GLY A 14 -22.05 -16.39 13.51
C GLY A 14 -21.35 -16.17 12.17
N VAL A 15 -20.98 -14.92 11.82
CA VAL A 15 -20.18 -14.61 10.64
C VAL A 15 -18.77 -14.26 11.07
N SER A 16 -17.78 -14.92 10.49
CA SER A 16 -16.35 -14.60 10.67
C SER A 16 -15.82 -13.67 9.58
N LEU A 17 -14.70 -13.02 9.84
CA LEU A 17 -13.98 -12.25 8.82
C LEU A 17 -13.61 -13.14 7.62
N ASN A 18 -13.15 -14.36 7.88
CA ASN A 18 -12.79 -15.31 6.82
C ASN A 18 -13.97 -15.68 5.91
N ASP A 19 -15.20 -15.74 6.44
CA ASP A 19 -16.40 -15.98 5.61
C ASP A 19 -16.62 -14.79 4.65
N ILE A 20 -16.46 -13.57 5.15
CA ILE A 20 -16.58 -12.34 4.34
C ILE A 20 -15.48 -12.30 3.28
N GLU A 21 -14.24 -12.53 3.64
CA GLU A 21 -13.12 -12.53 2.70
C GLU A 21 -13.30 -13.58 1.62
N THR A 22 -13.73 -14.79 1.99
CA THR A 22 -14.03 -15.85 1.04
C THR A 22 -15.10 -15.40 0.06
N TYR A 23 -16.17 -14.79 0.54
CA TYR A 23 -17.25 -14.31 -0.31
C TYR A 23 -16.82 -13.19 -1.27
N ILE A 24 -16.08 -12.17 -0.76
CA ILE A 24 -15.66 -11.05 -1.62
C ILE A 24 -14.58 -11.47 -2.62
N LYS A 25 -13.73 -12.46 -2.29
CA LYS A 25 -12.81 -13.10 -3.25
C LYS A 25 -13.56 -13.75 -4.41
N MET A 26 -14.66 -14.45 -4.14
CA MET A 26 -15.51 -15.04 -5.17
C MET A 26 -16.14 -14.00 -6.09
N LEU A 27 -16.30 -12.75 -5.62
CA LEU A 27 -16.78 -11.62 -6.44
C LEU A 27 -15.64 -10.92 -7.23
N GLY A 28 -14.42 -11.43 -7.17
CA GLY A 28 -13.26 -10.83 -7.84
C GLY A 28 -12.69 -9.59 -7.14
N ILE A 29 -13.03 -9.37 -5.87
CA ILE A 29 -12.48 -8.26 -5.09
C ILE A 29 -11.10 -8.67 -4.56
N VAL A 30 -10.08 -7.95 -4.96
CA VAL A 30 -8.68 -8.27 -4.63
C VAL A 30 -8.13 -7.48 -3.44
N TYR A 31 -8.74 -6.35 -3.10
CA TYR A 31 -8.39 -5.60 -1.89
C TYR A 31 -9.61 -4.93 -1.26
N SER A 32 -9.57 -4.74 0.05
CA SER A 32 -10.62 -4.01 0.79
C SER A 32 -10.02 -3.24 1.97
N ARG A 33 -10.35 -1.92 2.04
CA ARG A 33 -9.93 -1.06 3.12
C ARG A 33 -10.77 -1.33 4.38
N THR A 34 -10.08 -1.50 5.49
CA THR A 34 -10.66 -1.54 6.84
C THR A 34 -10.63 -0.17 7.50
N LEU A 35 -11.10 -0.07 8.74
CA LEU A 35 -10.93 1.09 9.62
C LEU A 35 -9.71 0.89 10.52
N GLY A 36 -9.21 1.98 11.09
CA GLY A 36 -8.03 1.99 11.96
C GLY A 36 -6.77 2.43 11.22
N GLY A 37 -5.63 2.16 11.81
CA GLY A 37 -4.35 2.49 11.20
C GLY A 37 -3.74 3.84 11.60
N ASP A 38 -4.34 4.59 12.50
CA ASP A 38 -3.82 5.88 12.97
C ASP A 38 -2.54 5.74 13.83
N ASN A 39 -1.54 5.06 13.29
CA ASN A 39 -0.34 4.64 14.03
C ASN A 39 0.98 4.87 13.29
N CYS A 40 1.00 5.72 12.26
CA CYS A 40 2.16 5.96 11.38
C CYS A 40 2.81 4.67 10.84
N ASN A 41 2.04 3.63 10.62
CA ASN A 41 2.53 2.40 10.01
C ASN A 41 2.56 2.56 8.48
N PHE A 42 3.74 2.53 7.92
CA PHE A 42 3.96 2.65 6.46
C PHE A 42 4.27 1.29 5.81
N ALA A 43 4.04 0.19 6.50
CA ALA A 43 4.28 -1.12 5.94
C ALA A 43 3.26 -1.46 4.85
N MET A 44 3.71 -2.23 3.86
CA MET A 44 2.80 -2.85 2.90
C MET A 44 1.84 -3.82 3.62
N PRO A 45 0.58 -3.93 3.18
CA PRO A 45 -0.36 -4.83 3.83
C PRO A 45 0.09 -6.29 3.68
N SER A 46 -0.03 -7.05 4.77
CA SER A 46 0.12 -8.50 4.76
C SER A 46 -1.12 -9.20 4.22
N ASP A 47 -2.28 -8.59 4.41
CA ASP A 47 -3.57 -9.01 3.90
C ASP A 47 -4.26 -7.86 3.17
N TRP A 48 -4.43 -8.01 1.86
CA TRP A 48 -5.06 -7.00 1.01
C TRP A 48 -6.56 -6.83 1.28
N LEU A 49 -7.23 -7.84 1.82
CA LEU A 49 -8.63 -7.75 2.20
C LEU A 49 -8.82 -7.14 3.60
N CYS A 50 -7.74 -6.96 4.34
CA CYS A 50 -7.69 -6.24 5.61
C CYS A 50 -6.75 -5.03 5.54
N TRP A 51 -6.75 -4.30 4.42
CA TRP A 51 -5.84 -3.18 4.23
C TRP A 51 -6.18 -2.00 5.14
N MET A 52 -5.38 -1.83 6.18
CA MET A 52 -5.50 -0.69 7.09
C MET A 52 -4.84 0.55 6.49
N PRO A 53 -5.54 1.71 6.47
CA PRO A 53 -4.95 2.97 6.04
C PRO A 53 -3.94 3.49 7.07
N THR A 54 -3.05 4.38 6.64
CA THR A 54 -2.07 5.04 7.52
C THR A 54 -2.76 6.03 8.46
N ALA A 55 -3.67 6.85 7.94
CA ALA A 55 -4.39 7.84 8.74
C ALA A 55 -5.72 8.24 8.12
N HIS A 56 -6.67 8.64 8.96
CA HIS A 56 -7.83 9.43 8.55
C HIS A 56 -7.43 10.91 8.42
N HIS A 57 -8.07 11.65 7.52
CA HIS A 57 -7.75 13.07 7.29
C HIS A 57 -7.95 13.97 8.52
N THR A 58 -8.78 13.56 9.47
CA THR A 58 -8.99 14.29 10.74
C THR A 58 -7.95 13.95 11.81
N ASN A 59 -7.00 13.04 11.53
CA ASN A 59 -5.99 12.70 12.51
C ASN A 59 -5.12 13.93 12.85
N PRO A 60 -5.02 14.35 14.13
CA PRO A 60 -4.24 15.52 14.51
C PRO A 60 -2.74 15.40 14.21
N LYS A 61 -2.26 14.16 14.00
CA LYS A 61 -0.86 13.88 13.65
C LYS A 61 -0.63 13.70 12.14
N LEU A 62 -1.61 14.01 11.30
CA LEU A 62 -1.52 13.77 9.86
C LEU A 62 -0.25 14.40 9.24
N ASN A 63 0.05 15.65 9.58
CA ASN A 63 1.25 16.33 9.09
C ASN A 63 2.54 15.71 9.64
N GLU A 64 2.57 15.30 10.92
CA GLU A 64 3.70 14.59 11.51
C GLU A 64 3.97 13.27 10.77
N TYR A 65 2.92 12.49 10.48
CA TYR A 65 3.05 11.25 9.73
C TYR A 65 3.54 11.48 8.29
N LEU A 66 3.05 12.53 7.63
CA LEU A 66 3.55 12.91 6.31
C LEU A 66 5.04 13.26 6.35
N GLU A 67 5.47 14.07 7.32
CA GLU A 67 6.89 14.41 7.49
C GLU A 67 7.76 13.17 7.73
N LEU A 68 7.29 12.23 8.57
CA LEU A 68 7.99 10.98 8.82
C LEU A 68 8.07 10.09 7.57
N PHE A 69 7.02 10.09 6.75
CA PHE A 69 7.01 9.37 5.49
C PHE A 69 8.01 9.95 4.49
N LEU A 70 8.03 11.30 4.35
CA LEU A 70 8.91 12.02 3.43
C LEU A 70 10.37 11.97 3.87
N ARG A 71 10.65 11.88 5.17
CA ARG A 71 12.02 11.63 5.63
C ARG A 71 12.43 10.23 5.19
N ASN A 72 13.50 10.15 4.42
CA ASN A 72 14.11 8.85 4.08
C ASN A 72 14.85 8.27 5.30
N ASP A 73 14.20 8.32 6.46
CA ASP A 73 14.75 7.91 7.74
C ASP A 73 14.58 6.40 7.91
N LYS A 74 15.71 5.70 8.00
CA LYS A 74 15.74 4.26 8.23
C LYS A 74 15.19 3.84 9.59
N SER A 75 14.99 4.79 10.53
CA SER A 75 14.41 4.55 11.85
C SER A 75 12.89 4.45 11.84
N VAL A 76 12.23 4.92 10.76
CA VAL A 76 10.77 4.76 10.60
C VAL A 76 10.47 3.36 10.09
N PRO A 77 9.58 2.61 10.74
CA PRO A 77 9.32 1.24 10.38
C PRO A 77 8.81 1.09 8.94
N SER A 78 9.68 0.72 8.04
CA SER A 78 9.33 -0.20 6.97
C SER A 78 9.78 -1.57 7.47
N ILE A 79 8.93 -2.57 7.44
CA ILE A 79 9.33 -3.91 7.81
C ILE A 79 10.54 -4.30 6.95
N ASN A 80 11.71 -4.47 7.57
CA ASN A 80 12.96 -4.90 6.94
C ASN A 80 13.54 -3.99 5.84
N GLY A 81 13.33 -2.66 5.91
CA GLY A 81 13.89 -1.74 4.91
C GLY A 81 13.17 -1.77 3.55
N GLY A 82 12.01 -2.39 3.47
CA GLY A 82 11.19 -2.46 2.26
C GLY A 82 10.50 -1.12 1.91
N PRO A 83 9.70 -1.09 0.84
CA PRO A 83 8.99 0.10 0.41
C PRO A 83 8.00 0.58 1.48
N LYS A 84 7.85 1.90 1.59
CA LYS A 84 6.88 2.53 2.48
C LYS A 84 5.61 2.86 1.70
N LEU A 85 4.46 2.71 2.35
CA LEU A 85 3.16 3.06 1.80
C LEU A 85 2.47 4.07 2.70
N PHE A 86 2.03 5.21 2.14
CA PHE A 86 1.16 6.15 2.82
C PHE A 86 -0.25 6.04 2.25
N TYR A 87 -1.21 5.66 3.07
CA TYR A 87 -2.61 5.51 2.66
C TYR A 87 -3.50 6.44 3.50
N LEU A 88 -3.84 7.60 2.93
CA LEU A 88 -4.79 8.54 3.51
C LEU A 88 -6.21 8.15 3.13
N TRP A 89 -7.15 8.28 4.07
CA TRP A 89 -8.57 8.08 3.80
C TRP A 89 -9.43 9.11 4.51
N GLY A 90 -10.70 9.17 4.14
CA GLY A 90 -11.71 10.06 4.73
C GLY A 90 -12.89 10.23 3.80
N HIS A 91 -13.77 11.17 4.14
CA HIS A 91 -14.97 11.47 3.37
C HIS A 91 -15.00 12.95 2.99
N SER A 92 -15.30 13.25 1.74
CA SER A 92 -15.31 14.63 1.25
C SER A 92 -16.36 15.51 1.91
N PHE A 93 -17.51 14.95 2.32
CA PHE A 93 -18.56 15.70 3.00
C PHE A 93 -18.11 16.26 4.35
N GLU A 94 -17.16 15.58 5.03
CA GLU A 94 -16.63 16.03 6.31
C GLU A 94 -15.87 17.36 6.21
N PHE A 95 -15.22 17.62 5.06
CA PHE A 95 -14.58 18.92 4.82
C PHE A 95 -15.60 20.03 4.64
N GLU A 96 -16.73 19.75 3.97
CA GLU A 96 -17.82 20.71 3.78
C GLU A 96 -18.51 21.02 5.11
N ASP A 97 -18.90 19.99 5.85
CA ASP A 97 -19.60 20.11 7.13
C ASP A 97 -18.76 20.88 8.17
N ASN A 98 -17.45 20.71 8.14
CA ASN A 98 -16.52 21.37 9.08
C ASN A 98 -15.85 22.63 8.52
N ASN A 99 -16.15 23.00 7.27
CA ASN A 99 -15.56 24.15 6.57
C ASN A 99 -14.01 24.14 6.66
N ASN A 100 -13.39 22.98 6.41
CA ASN A 100 -11.97 22.75 6.62
C ASN A 100 -11.23 22.09 5.44
N TRP A 101 -11.67 22.38 4.20
CA TRP A 101 -11.02 21.90 2.97
C TRP A 101 -9.53 22.19 2.92
N TYR A 102 -9.07 23.25 3.57
CA TYR A 102 -7.66 23.61 3.65
C TYR A 102 -6.77 22.49 4.21
N ILE A 103 -7.32 21.59 5.02
CA ILE A 103 -6.57 20.45 5.60
C ILE A 103 -6.06 19.54 4.49
N ILE A 104 -6.96 19.12 3.59
CA ILE A 104 -6.58 18.20 2.51
C ILE A 104 -5.78 18.91 1.41
N GLU A 105 -6.08 20.18 1.13
CA GLU A 105 -5.32 21.00 0.18
C GLU A 105 -3.87 21.20 0.64
N ASP A 106 -3.66 21.51 1.92
CA ASP A 106 -2.33 21.66 2.50
C ASP A 106 -1.56 20.32 2.51
N PHE A 107 -2.26 19.24 2.86
CA PHE A 107 -1.69 17.88 2.79
C PHE A 107 -1.19 17.57 1.38
N PHE A 108 -2.02 17.73 0.35
CA PHE A 108 -1.62 17.44 -1.02
C PHE A 108 -0.53 18.36 -1.55
N ARG A 109 -0.51 19.64 -1.13
CA ARG A 109 0.57 20.56 -1.48
C ARG A 109 1.91 20.10 -0.93
N LYS A 110 1.93 19.54 0.27
CA LYS A 110 3.13 19.00 0.92
C LYS A 110 3.53 17.62 0.39
N ALA A 111 2.53 16.79 0.09
CA ALA A 111 2.74 15.41 -0.35
C ALA A 111 3.09 15.28 -1.83
N SER A 112 2.88 16.32 -2.65
CA SER A 112 3.10 16.26 -4.11
C SER A 112 4.48 16.75 -4.51
N GLY A 113 4.93 16.35 -5.72
CA GLY A 113 6.15 16.87 -6.34
C GLY A 113 7.45 16.25 -5.85
N HIS A 114 7.39 15.07 -5.24
CA HIS A 114 8.55 14.29 -4.81
C HIS A 114 8.86 13.20 -5.82
N ASP A 115 9.99 13.27 -6.52
CA ASP A 115 10.38 12.34 -7.56
C ASP A 115 10.61 10.91 -7.04
N GLU A 116 10.91 10.77 -5.75
CA GLU A 116 11.10 9.48 -5.06
C GLU A 116 9.79 8.81 -4.63
N ILE A 117 8.63 9.46 -4.84
CA ILE A 117 7.32 8.95 -4.47
C ILE A 117 6.53 8.54 -5.69
N TRP A 118 6.12 7.29 -5.71
CA TRP A 118 5.15 6.80 -6.68
C TRP A 118 3.72 7.12 -6.22
N TYR A 119 3.06 8.04 -6.92
CA TYR A 119 1.65 8.39 -6.69
C TYR A 119 0.79 7.43 -7.51
N ALA A 120 0.09 6.54 -6.84
CA ALA A 120 -0.63 5.45 -7.49
C ALA A 120 -2.02 5.25 -6.90
N THR A 121 -2.89 4.66 -7.69
CA THR A 121 -4.17 4.16 -7.21
C THR A 121 -3.98 2.85 -6.42
N ASN A 122 -4.96 2.51 -5.60
CA ASN A 122 -4.89 1.28 -4.80
C ASN A 122 -4.73 0.02 -5.64
N ILE A 123 -5.36 -0.02 -6.83
CA ILE A 123 -5.25 -1.19 -7.71
C ILE A 123 -3.85 -1.29 -8.33
N GLU A 124 -3.24 -0.18 -8.73
CA GLU A 124 -1.88 -0.17 -9.26
C GLU A 124 -0.87 -0.66 -8.22
N ILE A 125 -1.03 -0.25 -6.95
CA ILE A 125 -0.17 -0.73 -5.86
C ILE A 125 -0.37 -2.24 -5.64
N TYR A 126 -1.61 -2.71 -5.66
CA TYR A 126 -1.92 -4.13 -5.55
C TYR A 126 -1.28 -4.93 -6.69
N ASP A 127 -1.55 -4.54 -7.94
CA ASP A 127 -1.09 -5.24 -9.15
C ASP A 127 0.44 -5.29 -9.19
N TYR A 128 1.12 -4.17 -8.90
CA TYR A 128 2.57 -4.14 -8.88
C TYR A 128 3.16 -5.04 -7.78
N THR A 129 2.56 -5.02 -6.59
CA THR A 129 3.03 -5.84 -5.47
C THR A 129 2.82 -7.33 -5.72
N ASP A 130 1.69 -7.71 -6.30
CA ASP A 130 1.39 -9.09 -6.68
C ASP A 130 2.35 -9.58 -7.78
N THR A 131 2.56 -8.73 -8.77
CA THR A 131 3.56 -8.98 -9.83
C THR A 131 4.97 -9.16 -9.25
N TYR A 132 5.41 -8.27 -8.38
CA TYR A 132 6.72 -8.38 -7.72
C TYR A 132 6.86 -9.70 -6.94
N ARG A 133 5.83 -10.11 -6.23
CA ARG A 133 5.80 -11.36 -5.47
C ARG A 133 5.78 -12.61 -6.34
N SER A 134 5.39 -12.50 -7.61
CA SER A 134 5.37 -13.60 -8.57
C SER A 134 6.75 -13.89 -9.18
N LEU A 135 7.73 -12.99 -9.02
CA LEU A 135 9.08 -13.22 -9.50
C LEU A 135 9.65 -14.54 -8.96
N SER A 136 10.20 -15.33 -9.85
CA SER A 136 10.81 -16.62 -9.50
C SER A 136 12.33 -16.53 -9.64
N PHE A 137 13.04 -16.87 -8.57
CA PHE A 137 14.48 -16.90 -8.53
C PHE A 137 15.00 -18.35 -8.55
N ASN A 138 16.13 -18.58 -9.18
CA ASN A 138 16.84 -19.85 -9.02
C ASN A 138 17.43 -19.99 -7.60
N ILE A 139 17.94 -21.17 -7.27
CA ILE A 139 18.40 -21.49 -5.90
C ILE A 139 19.56 -20.60 -5.43
N ASP A 140 20.37 -20.09 -6.36
CA ASP A 140 21.55 -19.26 -6.08
C ASP A 140 21.22 -17.75 -6.18
N ASN A 141 19.96 -17.38 -6.46
CA ASN A 141 19.49 -16.01 -6.69
C ASN A 141 20.29 -15.25 -7.77
N THR A 142 20.83 -15.96 -8.76
CA THR A 142 21.57 -15.38 -9.87
C THR A 142 20.72 -15.20 -11.13
N ILE A 143 19.57 -15.85 -11.19
CA ILE A 143 18.62 -15.77 -12.31
C ILE A 143 17.24 -15.46 -11.75
N VAL A 144 16.55 -14.52 -12.40
CA VAL A 144 15.16 -14.16 -12.10
C VAL A 144 14.30 -14.34 -13.34
N PHE A 145 13.10 -14.89 -13.15
CA PHE A 145 12.06 -15.00 -14.17
C PHE A 145 10.84 -14.21 -13.75
N ASN A 146 10.30 -13.41 -14.67
CA ASN A 146 9.06 -12.65 -14.48
C ASN A 146 7.90 -13.35 -15.22
N PRO A 147 7.03 -14.10 -14.52
CA PRO A 147 5.88 -14.77 -15.14
C PRO A 147 4.70 -13.84 -15.42
N SER A 148 4.76 -12.58 -15.02
CA SER A 148 3.66 -11.64 -15.08
C SER A 148 3.55 -10.93 -16.44
N LEU A 149 2.53 -10.06 -16.56
CA LEU A 149 2.31 -9.21 -17.74
C LEU A 149 2.89 -7.79 -17.58
N PHE A 150 3.55 -7.48 -16.46
CA PHE A 150 4.09 -6.17 -16.16
C PHE A 150 5.60 -6.22 -15.99
N GLU A 151 6.29 -5.16 -16.35
CA GLU A 151 7.71 -4.99 -16.04
C GLU A 151 7.87 -4.71 -14.54
N VAL A 152 8.84 -5.38 -13.92
CA VAL A 152 9.11 -5.25 -12.47
C VAL A 152 10.51 -4.74 -12.25
N TRP A 153 10.63 -3.76 -11.37
CA TRP A 153 11.92 -3.27 -10.88
C TRP A 153 12.16 -3.76 -9.46
N PHE A 154 13.36 -4.15 -9.17
CA PHE A 154 13.79 -4.49 -7.82
C PHE A 154 15.24 -4.08 -7.60
N TRP A 155 15.58 -3.93 -6.34
CA TRP A 155 16.92 -3.55 -5.92
C TRP A 155 17.60 -4.74 -5.23
N THR A 156 18.83 -5.04 -5.62
CA THR A 156 19.69 -6.02 -4.95
C THR A 156 21.16 -5.65 -5.17
N ASP A 157 22.00 -5.94 -4.19
CA ASP A 157 23.45 -5.72 -4.22
C ASP A 157 23.90 -4.30 -4.63
N GLY A 158 23.09 -3.30 -4.27
CA GLY A 158 23.39 -1.89 -4.54
C GLY A 158 22.94 -1.40 -5.90
N GLU A 159 22.34 -2.24 -6.73
CA GLU A 159 21.88 -1.91 -8.09
C GLU A 159 20.37 -2.12 -8.27
N VAL A 160 19.80 -1.38 -9.22
CA VAL A 160 18.38 -1.52 -9.63
C VAL A 160 18.33 -2.33 -10.91
N TYR A 161 17.52 -3.36 -10.91
CA TYR A 161 17.26 -4.22 -12.07
C TYR A 161 15.81 -4.10 -12.50
N SER A 162 15.55 -4.28 -13.80
CA SER A 162 14.18 -4.47 -14.31
C SER A 162 14.09 -5.79 -15.08
N VAL A 163 12.94 -6.44 -14.98
CA VAL A 163 12.65 -7.70 -15.69
C VAL A 163 11.32 -7.56 -16.40
N LYS A 164 11.33 -7.68 -17.72
CA LYS A 164 10.15 -7.54 -18.56
C LYS A 164 9.22 -8.74 -18.45
N PRO A 165 7.96 -8.60 -18.89
CA PRO A 165 7.01 -9.72 -18.97
C PRO A 165 7.58 -10.92 -19.71
N GLY A 166 7.56 -12.11 -19.08
CA GLY A 166 8.05 -13.36 -19.64
C GLY A 166 9.58 -13.47 -19.76
N GLU A 167 10.32 -12.47 -19.28
CA GLU A 167 11.78 -12.45 -19.36
C GLU A 167 12.41 -13.31 -18.27
N THR A 168 13.50 -13.99 -18.66
CA THR A 168 14.48 -14.56 -17.74
C THR A 168 15.74 -13.71 -17.79
N PHE A 169 16.17 -13.17 -16.67
CA PHE A 169 17.28 -12.24 -16.56
C PHE A 169 18.37 -12.79 -15.64
N GLU A 170 19.65 -12.68 -16.06
CA GLU A 170 20.82 -13.05 -15.23
C GLU A 170 21.27 -11.81 -14.43
N LEU A 171 21.29 -11.95 -13.11
CA LEU A 171 21.83 -10.93 -12.19
C LEU A 171 23.37 -10.98 -12.25
N ARG A 172 23.98 -9.81 -12.34
CA ARG A 172 25.43 -9.71 -12.27
C ARG A 172 25.89 -10.03 -10.84
N GLN A 173 26.84 -10.89 -10.73
CA GLN A 173 27.57 -11.15 -9.47
C GLN A 173 28.64 -10.10 -9.26
#